data_4d5e0fd433ba45f931be34d044bf6788
#
_entry.id   4d5e0fd433ba45f931be34d044bf6788
#
_cell.length_a   1.000
_cell.length_b   1.000
_cell.length_c   1.000
_cell.angle_alpha   90.00
_cell.angle_beta   90.00
_cell.angle_gamma   90.00
#
_symmetry.space_group_name_H-M   'P 1'
#
loop_
_entity.id
_entity.type
_entity.pdbx_description
1 polymer ?
#
loop_
_entity_poly.entity_id
_entity_poly.type
_entity_poly.pdbx_seq_one_letter_code
_entity_poly.pdbx_strand_id
1 'polypeptide(L)'
;ITTFVLLIIGTPIAWWLAQTRSRLKPIFEAFIALPLVLPPTVLGFYLLIAMSPNSWLGGFWVRVTGDTLSFSFTGLVIGSVIYSLPFMIQPLQTAFEGPVKQALQTAASLRASPLDAFFSVAVPVSVRGFITAIVLSFAHTLGEFGVVLMVGGNIPERTRTISIEIYEHVETLN
;
A
#
# COMPACT_ATOMS: atom_id res chain seq x y z
N ILE A 1 -11.36 1.39 1.48
CA ILE A 1 -11.00 0.53 0.33
C ILE A 1 -9.49 0.36 0.29
N THR A 2 -8.69 1.42 0.17
CA THR A 2 -7.22 1.39 0.04
C THR A 2 -6.56 0.56 1.14
N THR A 3 -6.89 0.79 2.42
CA THR A 3 -6.33 0.04 3.55
C THR A 3 -6.61 -1.46 3.46
N PHE A 4 -7.81 -1.83 3.00
CA PHE A 4 -8.18 -3.24 2.82
C PHE A 4 -7.38 -3.89 1.68
N VAL A 5 -7.23 -3.19 0.56
CA VAL A 5 -6.39 -3.65 -0.55
C VAL A 5 -4.93 -3.79 -0.11
N LEU A 6 -4.42 -2.80 0.66
CA LEU A 6 -3.08 -2.85 1.24
C LEU A 6 -2.89 -4.04 2.18
N LEU A 7 -3.88 -4.38 2.98
CA LEU A 7 -3.81 -5.54 3.87
C LEU A 7 -3.69 -6.84 3.08
N ILE A 8 -4.49 -7.00 2.01
CA ILE A 8 -4.46 -8.20 1.15
C ILE A 8 -3.13 -8.33 0.41
N ILE A 9 -2.61 -7.24 -0.15
CA ILE A 9 -1.38 -7.26 -0.96
C ILE A 9 -0.15 -7.16 -0.05
N GLY A 10 -0.17 -6.30 0.96
CA GLY A 10 0.95 -6.03 1.84
C GLY A 10 1.31 -7.19 2.76
N THR A 11 0.31 -7.93 3.26
CA THR A 11 0.56 -9.08 4.14
C THR A 11 1.43 -10.16 3.50
N PRO A 12 1.13 -10.69 2.30
CA PRO A 12 2.00 -11.68 1.66
C PRO A 12 3.38 -11.12 1.29
N ILE A 13 3.48 -9.85 0.92
CA ILE A 13 4.77 -9.22 0.62
C ILE A 13 5.60 -9.09 1.90
N ALA A 14 5.01 -8.58 2.98
CA ALA A 14 5.68 -8.46 4.29
C ALA A 14 6.12 -9.84 4.83
N TRP A 15 5.26 -10.84 4.68
CA TRP A 15 5.56 -12.21 5.05
C TRP A 15 6.75 -12.76 4.26
N TRP A 16 6.73 -12.61 2.95
CA TRP A 16 7.83 -13.06 2.10
C TRP A 16 9.14 -12.35 2.45
N LEU A 17 9.13 -11.02 2.65
CA LEU A 17 10.31 -10.25 3.06
C LEU A 17 10.85 -10.69 4.41
N ALA A 18 9.98 -10.98 5.38
CA ALA A 18 10.39 -11.43 6.71
C ALA A 18 11.06 -12.81 6.69
N GLN A 19 10.65 -13.70 5.78
CA GLN A 19 11.16 -15.07 5.71
C GLN A 19 12.34 -15.24 4.74
N THR A 20 12.47 -14.32 3.76
CA THR A 20 13.50 -14.46 2.73
C THR A 20 14.91 -14.20 3.27
N ARG A 21 15.86 -15.01 2.83
CA ARG A 21 17.30 -14.84 3.06
C ARG A 21 18.04 -14.37 1.80
N SER A 22 17.31 -13.92 0.80
CA SER A 22 17.87 -13.47 -0.48
C SER A 22 18.78 -12.25 -0.29
N ARG A 23 19.88 -12.21 -1.02
CA ARG A 23 20.74 -11.01 -1.11
C ARG A 23 20.05 -9.82 -1.77
N LEU A 24 18.94 -10.06 -2.48
CA LEU A 24 18.13 -9.03 -3.12
C LEU A 24 17.11 -8.38 -2.17
N LYS A 25 16.94 -8.89 -0.94
CA LYS A 25 16.02 -8.35 0.06
C LYS A 25 16.17 -6.83 0.23
N PRO A 26 17.38 -6.26 0.44
CA PRO A 26 17.53 -4.82 0.61
C PRO A 26 17.06 -4.00 -0.61
N ILE A 27 17.16 -4.56 -1.81
CA ILE A 27 16.69 -3.90 -3.03
C ILE A 27 15.17 -3.80 -3.03
N PHE A 28 14.47 -4.88 -2.68
CA PHE A 28 13.00 -4.86 -2.56
C PHE A 28 12.53 -3.92 -1.45
N GLU A 29 13.21 -3.92 -0.30
CA GLU A 29 12.93 -3.00 0.81
C GLU A 29 13.12 -1.54 0.38
N ALA A 30 14.18 -1.24 -0.37
CA ALA A 30 14.43 0.09 -0.91
C ALA A 30 13.32 0.52 -1.90
N PHE A 31 12.88 -0.37 -2.79
CA PHE A 31 11.78 -0.08 -3.71
C PHE A 31 10.46 0.19 -2.97
N ILE A 32 10.16 -0.60 -1.93
CA ILE A 32 8.96 -0.40 -1.10
C ILE A 32 9.04 0.92 -0.34
N ALA A 33 10.22 1.31 0.13
CA ALA A 33 10.44 2.56 0.86
C ALA A 33 10.52 3.79 -0.05
N LEU A 34 10.68 3.63 -1.37
CA LEU A 34 10.89 4.72 -2.32
C LEU A 34 9.78 5.80 -2.27
N PRO A 35 8.49 5.44 -2.11
CA PRO A 35 7.43 6.44 -1.96
C PRO A 35 7.61 7.38 -0.75
N LEU A 36 8.29 6.94 0.32
CA LEU A 36 8.54 7.78 1.50
C LEU A 36 9.57 8.90 1.23
N VAL A 37 10.45 8.70 0.26
CA VAL A 37 11.53 9.63 -0.07
C VAL A 37 11.10 10.64 -1.15
N LEU A 38 10.23 10.20 -2.06
CA LEU A 38 9.74 11.05 -3.13
C LEU A 38 8.70 12.05 -2.63
N PRO A 39 8.80 13.33 -3.03
CA PRO A 39 7.71 14.27 -2.79
C PRO A 39 6.38 13.73 -3.37
N PRO A 40 5.26 13.84 -2.63
CA PRO A 40 3.97 13.29 -3.06
C PRO A 40 3.51 13.74 -4.44
N THR A 41 3.72 15.02 -4.77
CA THR A 41 3.37 15.59 -6.07
C THR A 41 4.23 15.02 -7.20
N VAL A 42 5.50 14.75 -6.94
CA VAL A 42 6.43 14.15 -7.92
C VAL A 42 6.01 12.72 -8.21
N LEU A 43 5.75 11.93 -7.17
CA LEU A 43 5.25 10.56 -7.34
C LEU A 43 3.89 10.57 -8.07
N GLY A 44 2.97 11.46 -7.67
CA GLY A 44 1.67 11.61 -8.31
C GLY A 44 1.78 11.95 -9.80
N PHE A 45 2.72 12.82 -10.16
CA PHE A 45 2.98 13.16 -11.56
C PHE A 45 3.48 11.95 -12.37
N TYR A 46 4.45 11.19 -11.85
CA TYR A 46 4.91 9.98 -12.54
C TYR A 46 3.80 8.92 -12.66
N LEU A 47 2.97 8.75 -11.63
CA LEU A 47 1.82 7.87 -11.69
C LEU A 47 0.80 8.34 -12.73
N LEU A 48 0.54 9.64 -12.82
CA LEU A 48 -0.35 10.21 -13.83
C LEU A 48 0.14 9.90 -15.26
N ILE A 49 1.44 10.05 -15.52
CA ILE A 49 2.04 9.68 -16.81
C ILE A 49 1.88 8.18 -17.06
N ALA A 50 2.19 7.34 -16.07
CA ALA A 50 2.10 5.90 -16.20
C ALA A 50 0.66 5.39 -16.41
N MET A 51 -0.33 6.09 -15.86
CA MET A 51 -1.76 5.77 -15.99
C MET A 51 -2.43 6.43 -17.20
N SER A 52 -1.72 7.30 -17.93
CA SER A 52 -2.23 7.94 -19.13
C SER A 52 -2.63 6.90 -20.20
N PRO A 53 -3.72 7.11 -20.95
CA PRO A 53 -4.14 6.22 -22.05
C PRO A 53 -3.06 5.98 -23.11
N ASN A 54 -2.14 6.92 -23.27
CA ASN A 54 -1.03 6.82 -24.21
C ASN A 54 0.18 6.03 -23.66
N SER A 55 0.18 5.68 -22.37
CA SER A 55 1.21 4.84 -21.77
C SER A 55 0.93 3.35 -22.00
N TRP A 56 1.94 2.51 -21.79
CA TRP A 56 1.77 1.08 -21.87
C TRP A 56 0.74 0.55 -20.84
N LEU A 57 0.83 0.99 -19.57
CA LEU A 57 -0.08 0.57 -18.50
C LEU A 57 -1.49 1.11 -18.70
N GLY A 58 -1.63 2.41 -18.90
CA GLY A 58 -2.93 3.05 -19.09
C GLY A 58 -3.61 2.60 -20.39
N GLY A 59 -2.85 2.44 -21.48
CA GLY A 59 -3.37 1.92 -22.74
C GLY A 59 -3.82 0.46 -22.66
N PHE A 60 -3.10 -0.38 -21.89
CA PHE A 60 -3.56 -1.74 -21.61
C PHE A 60 -4.88 -1.74 -20.83
N TRP A 61 -4.97 -0.90 -19.79
CA TRP A 61 -6.19 -0.78 -18.98
C TRP A 61 -7.40 -0.36 -19.82
N VAL A 62 -7.23 0.65 -20.67
CA VAL A 62 -8.31 1.12 -21.59
C VAL A 62 -8.78 0.00 -22.53
N ARG A 63 -7.87 -0.83 -23.03
CA ARG A 63 -8.24 -1.96 -23.91
C ARG A 63 -9.08 -3.03 -23.18
N VAL A 64 -8.83 -3.23 -21.89
CA VAL A 64 -9.50 -4.27 -21.09
C VAL A 64 -10.82 -3.79 -20.52
N THR A 65 -10.88 -2.54 -20.05
CA THR A 65 -12.04 -2.01 -19.30
C THR A 65 -12.88 -1.00 -20.09
N GLY A 66 -12.32 -0.39 -21.13
CA GLY A 66 -12.95 0.72 -21.86
C GLY A 66 -12.79 2.08 -21.17
N ASP A 67 -12.30 2.13 -19.93
CA ASP A 67 -12.16 3.33 -19.11
C ASP A 67 -10.70 3.75 -18.91
N THR A 68 -10.47 5.03 -18.54
CA THR A 68 -9.14 5.54 -18.22
C THR A 68 -8.80 5.36 -16.75
N LEU A 69 -7.53 5.08 -16.42
CA LEU A 69 -7.02 5.09 -15.04
C LEU A 69 -6.83 6.51 -14.51
N SER A 70 -6.27 7.41 -15.34
CA SER A 70 -6.11 8.80 -14.95
C SER A 70 -7.48 9.46 -14.74
N PHE A 71 -7.58 10.28 -13.69
CA PHE A 71 -8.81 10.98 -13.29
C PHE A 71 -10.00 10.05 -13.00
N SER A 72 -9.72 8.84 -12.50
CA SER A 72 -10.74 7.86 -12.13
C SER A 72 -10.58 7.44 -10.67
N PHE A 73 -11.68 6.92 -10.09
CA PHE A 73 -11.64 6.37 -8.73
C PHE A 73 -10.67 5.18 -8.61
N THR A 74 -10.60 4.34 -9.64
CA THR A 74 -9.66 3.21 -9.67
C THR A 74 -8.21 3.70 -9.67
N GLY A 75 -7.90 4.73 -10.46
CA GLY A 75 -6.58 5.36 -10.46
C GLY A 75 -6.22 5.96 -9.10
N LEU A 76 -7.18 6.61 -8.43
CA LEU A 76 -6.99 7.09 -7.06
C LEU A 76 -6.62 5.96 -6.10
N VAL A 77 -7.36 4.85 -6.13
CA VAL A 77 -7.08 3.70 -5.26
C VAL A 77 -5.69 3.12 -5.53
N ILE A 78 -5.31 2.98 -6.80
CA ILE A 78 -3.98 2.47 -7.18
C ILE A 78 -2.89 3.43 -6.70
N GLY A 79 -3.04 4.74 -6.93
CA GLY A 79 -2.08 5.75 -6.47
C GLY A 79 -1.92 5.73 -4.96
N SER A 80 -3.03 5.72 -4.22
CA SER A 80 -3.05 5.63 -2.76
C SER A 80 -2.43 4.33 -2.25
N VAL A 81 -2.67 3.19 -2.91
CA VAL A 81 -2.05 1.90 -2.56
C VAL A 81 -0.54 1.99 -2.71
N ILE A 82 -0.03 2.48 -3.85
CA ILE A 82 1.41 2.58 -4.10
C ILE A 82 2.08 3.49 -3.07
N TYR A 83 1.48 4.64 -2.79
CA TYR A 83 2.04 5.63 -1.88
C TYR A 83 1.98 5.18 -0.40
N SER A 84 0.92 4.46 -0.01
CA SER A 84 0.74 3.99 1.36
C SER A 84 1.34 2.60 1.63
N LEU A 85 1.90 1.95 0.59
CA LEU A 85 2.45 0.59 0.68
C LEU A 85 3.48 0.40 1.81
N PRO A 86 4.46 1.31 2.01
CA PRO A 86 5.44 1.16 3.07
C PRO A 86 4.82 1.17 4.48
N PHE A 87 3.75 1.92 4.69
CA PHE A 87 3.06 2.01 5.99
C PHE A 87 2.32 0.72 6.38
N MET A 88 2.01 -0.13 5.41
CA MET A 88 1.48 -1.47 5.65
C MET A 88 2.59 -2.50 5.79
N ILE A 89 3.56 -2.50 4.87
CA ILE A 89 4.56 -3.57 4.77
C ILE A 89 5.58 -3.51 5.90
N GLN A 90 6.14 -2.33 6.22
CA GLN A 90 7.23 -2.23 7.19
C GLN A 90 6.84 -2.68 8.61
N PRO A 91 5.69 -2.24 9.20
CA PRO A 91 5.28 -2.73 10.50
C PRO A 91 4.96 -4.23 10.52
N LEU A 92 4.34 -4.74 9.46
CA LEU A 92 4.06 -6.18 9.34
C LEU A 92 5.33 -6.99 9.20
N GLN A 93 6.27 -6.57 8.37
CA GLN A 93 7.56 -7.23 8.22
C GLN A 93 8.30 -7.29 9.56
N THR A 94 8.39 -6.17 10.27
CA THR A 94 9.01 -6.11 11.60
C THR A 94 8.33 -7.07 12.59
N ALA A 95 7.00 -7.13 12.58
CA ALA A 95 6.24 -8.04 13.42
C ALA A 95 6.52 -9.52 13.10
N PHE A 96 6.69 -9.85 11.83
CA PHE A 96 6.99 -11.22 11.38
C PHE A 96 8.46 -11.63 11.60
N GLU A 97 9.39 -10.69 11.65
CA GLU A 97 10.82 -10.97 11.86
C GLU A 97 11.19 -11.28 13.34
N GLY A 98 10.41 -10.80 14.29
CA GLY A 98 10.68 -10.92 15.73
C GLY A 98 10.25 -12.26 16.34
N PRO A 99 9.37 -12.24 17.36
CA PRO A 99 8.94 -13.44 18.12
C PRO A 99 8.31 -14.53 17.25
N VAL A 100 7.70 -14.15 16.13
CA VAL A 100 7.08 -15.07 15.18
C VAL A 100 8.06 -16.10 14.64
N LYS A 101 9.30 -15.72 14.39
CA LYS A 101 10.30 -16.62 13.84
C LYS A 101 10.61 -17.80 14.77
N GLN A 102 10.68 -17.56 16.08
CA GLN A 102 10.86 -18.60 17.06
C GLN A 102 9.62 -19.51 17.19
N ALA A 103 8.44 -18.91 17.22
CA ALA A 103 7.19 -19.64 17.28
C ALA A 103 6.99 -20.55 16.05
N LEU A 104 7.38 -20.09 14.86
CA LEU A 104 7.34 -20.89 13.63
C LEU A 104 8.31 -22.07 13.66
N GLN A 105 9.50 -21.92 14.24
CA GLN A 105 10.44 -23.03 14.41
C GLN A 105 9.86 -24.12 15.31
N THR A 106 9.18 -23.71 16.38
CA THR A 106 8.46 -24.64 17.26
C THR A 106 7.32 -25.35 16.54
N ALA A 107 6.49 -24.62 15.80
CA ALA A 107 5.41 -25.18 15.00
C ALA A 107 5.93 -26.17 13.94
N ALA A 108 7.04 -25.85 13.29
CA ALA A 108 7.70 -26.76 12.35
C ALA A 108 8.17 -28.06 13.01
N SER A 109 8.67 -28.01 14.25
CA SER A 109 9.04 -29.20 15.03
C SER A 109 7.83 -30.10 15.35
N LEU A 110 6.64 -29.51 15.42
CA LEU A 110 5.36 -30.20 15.59
C LEU A 110 4.71 -30.62 14.25
N ARG A 111 5.45 -30.53 13.14
CA ARG A 111 4.99 -30.86 11.78
C ARG A 111 3.79 -30.05 11.29
N ALA A 112 3.60 -28.82 11.79
CA ALA A 112 2.57 -27.92 11.27
C ALA A 112 2.83 -27.61 9.78
N SER A 113 1.76 -27.57 8.98
CA SER A 113 1.89 -27.14 7.58
C SER A 113 2.20 -25.65 7.49
N PRO A 114 2.82 -25.15 6.40
CA PRO A 114 3.12 -23.73 6.27
C PRO A 114 1.90 -22.79 6.38
N LEU A 115 0.75 -23.21 5.85
CA LEU A 115 -0.49 -22.45 5.94
C LEU A 115 -1.07 -22.46 7.36
N ASP A 116 -1.05 -23.63 8.02
CA ASP A 116 -1.50 -23.74 9.40
C ASP A 116 -0.59 -22.90 10.31
N ALA A 117 0.72 -23.00 10.17
CA ALA A 117 1.69 -22.19 10.92
C ALA A 117 1.48 -20.68 10.69
N PHE A 118 1.10 -20.27 9.48
CA PHE A 118 0.78 -18.86 9.20
C PHE A 118 -0.46 -18.41 9.97
N PHE A 119 -1.60 -19.10 9.81
CA PHE A 119 -2.86 -18.65 10.40
C PHE A 119 -2.96 -18.91 11.91
N SER A 120 -2.43 -20.04 12.39
CA SER A 120 -2.55 -20.46 13.81
C SER A 120 -1.44 -19.90 14.68
N VAL A 121 -0.29 -19.50 14.12
CA VAL A 121 0.86 -19.02 14.89
C VAL A 121 1.27 -17.60 14.48
N ALA A 122 1.62 -17.38 13.20
CA ALA A 122 2.18 -16.09 12.77
C ALA A 122 1.18 -14.95 12.94
N VAL A 123 -0.05 -15.09 12.48
CA VAL A 123 -1.08 -14.05 12.57
C VAL A 123 -1.41 -13.71 14.03
N PRO A 124 -1.72 -14.65 14.92
CA PRO A 124 -1.99 -14.35 16.33
C PRO A 124 -0.82 -13.69 17.07
N VAL A 125 0.41 -14.14 16.85
CA VAL A 125 1.60 -13.55 17.48
C VAL A 125 1.86 -12.13 16.96
N SER A 126 1.51 -11.84 15.71
CA SER A 126 1.73 -10.55 15.04
C SER A 126 0.55 -9.59 15.15
N VAL A 127 -0.48 -9.87 15.93
CA VAL A 127 -1.73 -9.07 15.97
C VAL A 127 -1.47 -7.59 16.22
N ARG A 128 -0.51 -7.25 17.08
CA ARG A 128 -0.11 -5.85 17.33
C ARG A 128 0.49 -5.19 16.10
N GLY A 129 1.30 -5.92 15.34
CA GLY A 129 1.85 -5.45 14.06
C GLY A 129 0.76 -5.19 13.02
N PHE A 130 -0.25 -6.07 12.94
CA PHE A 130 -1.41 -5.85 12.06
C PHE A 130 -2.18 -4.59 12.45
N ILE A 131 -2.46 -4.39 13.73
CA ILE A 131 -3.15 -3.18 14.21
C ILE A 131 -2.33 -1.93 13.84
N THR A 132 -1.03 -1.93 14.13
CA THR A 132 -0.15 -0.82 13.78
C THR A 132 -0.15 -0.53 12.28
N ALA A 133 0.00 -1.55 11.44
CA ALA A 133 0.01 -1.42 9.99
C ALA A 133 -1.32 -0.88 9.44
N ILE A 134 -2.44 -1.39 9.95
CA ILE A 134 -3.79 -0.93 9.56
C ILE A 134 -3.99 0.54 9.95
N VAL A 135 -3.68 0.90 11.20
CA VAL A 135 -3.86 2.28 11.69
C VAL A 135 -2.96 3.25 10.92
N LEU A 136 -1.67 2.92 10.74
CA LEU A 136 -0.74 3.80 10.02
C LEU A 136 -1.12 3.97 8.55
N SER A 137 -1.44 2.89 7.85
CA SER A 137 -1.84 2.98 6.44
C SER A 137 -3.19 3.67 6.27
N PHE A 138 -4.14 3.49 7.20
CA PHE A 138 -5.41 4.20 7.19
C PHE A 138 -5.21 5.70 7.42
N ALA A 139 -4.46 6.07 8.47
CA ALA A 139 -4.18 7.47 8.78
C ALA A 139 -3.43 8.17 7.65
N HIS A 140 -2.42 7.49 7.06
CA HIS A 140 -1.69 8.00 5.91
C HIS A 140 -2.61 8.20 4.69
N THR A 141 -3.42 7.20 4.34
CA THR A 141 -4.38 7.29 3.21
C THR A 141 -5.41 8.39 3.42
N LEU A 142 -5.85 8.63 4.66
CA LEU A 142 -6.82 9.69 4.99
C LEU A 142 -6.20 11.08 4.87
N GLY A 143 -4.92 11.24 5.27
CA GLY A 143 -4.19 12.51 5.20
C GLY A 143 -3.50 12.77 3.84
N GLU A 144 -3.55 11.81 2.92
CA GLU A 144 -2.89 11.93 1.63
C GLU A 144 -3.59 12.97 0.74
N PHE A 145 -2.82 13.94 0.28
CA PHE A 145 -3.31 15.02 -0.59
C PHE A 145 -2.59 15.06 -1.94
N GLY A 146 -1.26 15.04 -1.95
CA GLY A 146 -0.44 15.33 -3.14
C GLY A 146 -0.64 14.34 -4.28
N VAL A 147 -0.59 13.02 -4.00
CA VAL A 147 -0.75 11.97 -5.02
C VAL A 147 -2.21 11.93 -5.50
N VAL A 148 -3.19 12.00 -4.58
CA VAL A 148 -4.60 11.94 -4.95
C VAL A 148 -5.04 13.15 -5.77
N LEU A 149 -4.50 14.34 -5.49
CA LEU A 149 -4.77 15.53 -6.30
C LEU A 149 -4.21 15.37 -7.71
N MET A 150 -2.97 14.92 -7.86
CA MET A 150 -2.33 14.77 -9.16
C MET A 150 -3.00 13.68 -10.01
N VAL A 151 -3.31 12.54 -9.44
CA VAL A 151 -3.92 11.41 -10.17
C VAL A 151 -5.42 11.57 -10.36
N GLY A 152 -6.10 12.17 -9.38
CA GLY A 152 -7.55 12.31 -9.36
C GLY A 152 -8.09 13.60 -9.99
N GLY A 153 -7.33 14.71 -9.95
CA GLY A 153 -7.72 15.99 -10.52
C GLY A 153 -8.89 16.69 -9.84
N ASN A 154 -9.24 16.29 -8.59
CA ASN A 154 -10.31 16.93 -7.80
C ASN A 154 -11.67 17.07 -8.52
N ILE A 155 -12.11 16.04 -9.24
CA ILE A 155 -13.40 16.07 -9.95
C ILE A 155 -14.53 15.82 -8.94
N PRO A 156 -15.50 16.78 -8.78
CA PRO A 156 -16.65 16.60 -7.90
C PRO A 156 -17.38 15.28 -8.15
N GLU A 157 -17.85 14.64 -7.09
CA GLU A 157 -18.59 13.36 -7.10
C GLU A 157 -17.85 12.15 -7.71
N ARG A 158 -16.62 12.34 -8.23
CA ARG A 158 -15.84 11.29 -8.87
C ARG A 158 -14.52 10.97 -8.17
N THR A 159 -13.70 11.99 -7.95
CA THR A 159 -12.34 11.82 -7.46
C THR A 159 -11.99 12.75 -6.31
N ARG A 160 -12.95 13.55 -5.83
CA ARG A 160 -12.78 14.39 -4.65
C ARG A 160 -12.66 13.52 -3.41
N THR A 161 -11.59 13.71 -2.63
CA THR A 161 -11.33 13.02 -1.37
C THR A 161 -11.52 13.96 -0.18
N ILE A 162 -11.66 13.40 1.01
CA ILE A 162 -11.79 14.19 2.25
C ILE A 162 -10.57 15.09 2.45
N SER A 163 -9.36 14.63 2.14
CA SER A 163 -8.14 15.44 2.24
C SER A 163 -8.16 16.65 1.30
N ILE A 164 -8.66 16.49 0.10
CA ILE A 164 -8.81 17.59 -0.87
C ILE A 164 -9.86 18.59 -0.39
N GLU A 165 -11.01 18.10 0.09
CA GLU A 165 -12.09 18.95 0.61
C GLU A 165 -11.63 19.79 1.82
N ILE A 166 -10.91 19.18 2.78
CA ILE A 166 -10.34 19.90 3.91
C ILE A 166 -9.37 20.98 3.42
N TYR A 167 -8.51 20.67 2.45
CA TYR A 167 -7.56 21.62 1.89
C TYR A 167 -8.26 22.82 1.24
N GLU A 168 -9.28 22.58 0.42
CA GLU A 168 -10.06 23.64 -0.22
C GLU A 168 -10.74 24.56 0.80
N HIS A 169 -11.34 23.99 1.86
CA HIS A 169 -11.95 24.80 2.91
C HIS A 169 -10.94 25.66 3.67
N VAL A 170 -9.74 25.15 3.92
CA VAL A 170 -8.66 25.92 4.57
C VAL A 170 -8.15 27.01 3.64
N GLU A 171 -7.99 26.74 2.35
CA GLU A 171 -7.48 27.72 1.38
C GLU A 171 -8.48 28.85 1.10
N THR A 172 -9.77 28.53 1.07
CA THR A 172 -10.85 29.51 0.84
C THR A 172 -11.26 30.25 2.11
N LEU A 173 -10.67 29.93 3.26
CA LEU A 173 -10.99 30.54 4.57
C LEU A 173 -12.48 30.39 4.99
N ASN A 174 -13.15 29.35 4.56
CA ASN A 174 -14.54 29.02 4.90
C ASN A 174 -14.61 27.87 5.90
#